data_29aa674e22373fb1f0da95d9e4096236
#
_entry.id   29aa674e22373fb1f0da95d9e4096236
#
_cell.length_a   1.000
_cell.length_b   1.000
_cell.length_c   1.000
_cell.angle_alpha   90.00
_cell.angle_beta   90.00
_cell.angle_gamma   90.00
#
_symmetry.space_group_name_H-M   'P 1'
#
loop_
_entity.id
_entity.type
_entity.pdbx_description
1 polymer ?
#
loop_
_entity_poly.entity_id
_entity_poly.type
_entity_poly.pdbx_seq_one_letter_code
_entity_poly.pdbx_strand_id
1 'polypeptide(L)'
;MRASWRADARLLLSVCANVVPGRCGICAPPAGRGDTVQSMDPAWTGVRGDDQRHVWSAVLCPAAAELAERAGEISCAVNDYTGERLPELLASAEALEVNRASTEASIRDFAEVLQAGADPAEAVRLTPPTLAYARDGAQHGVPLTTLMRSYRLAHAATARHFNAILEAHAGNAEQRNLAAELGSAWMFAYVDAALCLVEEVYTAERDRWLRSAAASQAETIDIILAGRPIDSEVASRRLRHDVRRVHVAAIAWLESHEEGRNTQALLEAAIRDIGAMIGDQKPLVHSLGILSVAAWLGSHSDVPSKVLDELRFRTAAAPGVRVAIGEPARGIAGFRASHLEALEAQRIAQLTNRPLGSVTRYHNVSLRALATVDIQQAGVFVRRELGRLGSTDETTRRLAATLRTYLDENCSRGRTAKRLHVHENTVAYRIRQAEELLGRSLDKRTLELRAALALAELVAELPGSAAAALTDAGSLRPAN
;
A
#
# COMPACT_ATOMS: atom_id res chain seq x y z
N MET A 1 -3.64 31.20 20.22
CA MET A 1 -3.31 29.77 20.03
C MET A 1 -2.25 29.27 21.01
N ARG A 2 -2.29 29.67 22.30
CA ARG A 2 -1.30 29.24 23.33
C ARG A 2 -1.91 28.43 24.49
N ALA A 3 -3.14 27.96 24.34
CA ALA A 3 -3.90 27.30 25.42
C ALA A 3 -4.18 25.79 25.21
N SER A 4 -3.85 25.18 24.07
CA SER A 4 -4.17 23.76 23.81
C SER A 4 -3.04 22.76 24.18
N TRP A 5 -1.82 23.24 24.38
CA TRP A 5 -0.63 22.40 24.61
C TRP A 5 -0.44 21.89 26.05
N ARG A 6 -1.19 22.42 27.03
CA ARG A 6 -1.07 21.97 28.43
C ARG A 6 -1.99 20.81 28.80
N ALA A 7 -2.95 20.48 27.98
CA ALA A 7 -3.88 19.35 28.24
C ALA A 7 -3.31 18.01 27.74
N ASP A 8 -2.53 18.00 26.64
CA ASP A 8 -2.03 16.77 26.03
C ASP A 8 -0.80 16.17 26.75
N ALA A 9 -0.05 16.98 27.49
CA ALA A 9 1.10 16.48 28.25
C ALA A 9 0.73 15.56 29.42
N ARG A 10 -0.51 15.64 29.93
CA ARG A 10 -0.98 14.73 31.01
C ARG A 10 -1.54 13.41 30.49
N LEU A 11 -1.98 13.34 29.26
CA LEU A 11 -2.42 12.08 28.62
C LEU A 11 -1.22 11.23 28.16
N LEU A 12 -0.10 11.85 27.80
CA LEU A 12 1.11 11.15 27.34
C LEU A 12 1.84 10.41 28.48
N LEU A 13 1.68 10.83 29.72
CA LEU A 13 2.30 10.17 30.91
C LEU A 13 1.55 8.89 31.32
N SER A 14 0.31 8.68 30.87
CA SER A 14 -0.48 7.50 31.19
C SER A 14 -0.29 6.33 30.21
N VAL A 15 0.24 6.58 29.01
CA VAL A 15 0.44 5.56 27.97
C VAL A 15 1.82 4.90 28.01
N CYS A 16 2.79 5.54 28.67
CA CYS A 16 4.17 5.00 28.77
C CYS A 16 4.34 3.85 29.78
N ALA A 17 3.30 3.45 30.51
CA ALA A 17 3.40 2.40 31.54
C ALA A 17 3.22 0.95 31.01
N ASN A 18 2.92 0.75 29.72
CA ASN A 18 2.57 -0.59 29.17
C ASN A 18 3.33 -0.98 27.90
N VAL A 19 4.62 -0.65 27.77
CA VAL A 19 5.45 -1.24 26.73
C VAL A 19 6.34 -2.30 27.36
N VAL A 20 5.96 -3.56 27.20
CA VAL A 20 6.76 -4.74 27.56
C VAL A 20 7.96 -4.84 26.60
N PRO A 21 9.20 -4.96 27.07
CA PRO A 21 10.35 -5.12 26.18
C PRO A 21 10.42 -6.55 25.65
N GLY A 22 10.30 -6.69 24.32
CA GLY A 22 10.65 -7.91 23.58
C GLY A 22 12.16 -8.07 23.55
N ARG A 23 12.68 -9.15 24.10
CA ARG A 23 14.09 -9.47 24.16
C ARG A 23 14.67 -9.77 22.78
N CYS A 24 15.72 -9.07 22.40
CA CYS A 24 16.63 -9.51 21.33
C CYS A 24 17.46 -10.70 21.85
N GLY A 25 17.46 -11.81 21.09
CA GLY A 25 17.91 -13.13 21.54
C GLY A 25 19.43 -13.37 21.51
N ILE A 26 20.29 -12.39 21.78
CA ILE A 26 21.75 -12.58 21.66
C ILE A 26 22.53 -12.27 22.97
N CYS A 27 21.92 -11.69 24.01
CA CYS A 27 22.64 -11.44 25.27
C CYS A 27 21.87 -11.93 26.49
N ALA A 28 22.26 -13.07 27.06
CA ALA A 28 21.86 -13.52 28.38
C ALA A 28 23.00 -13.26 29.38
N PRO A 29 22.77 -12.61 30.53
CA PRO A 29 23.77 -12.43 31.55
C PRO A 29 23.85 -13.63 32.52
N PRO A 30 24.97 -13.93 33.10
CA PRO A 30 25.11 -14.89 34.20
C PRO A 30 24.69 -14.27 35.54
N ALA A 31 23.95 -15.03 36.33
CA ALA A 31 23.55 -14.68 37.69
C ALA A 31 24.73 -14.86 38.69
N GLY A 32 24.98 -13.86 39.52
CA GLY A 32 25.92 -13.95 40.63
C GLY A 32 25.59 -12.94 41.73
N ARG A 33 25.44 -13.43 42.96
CA ARG A 33 25.05 -12.76 44.22
C ARG A 33 26.14 -11.92 44.85
N GLY A 34 25.70 -10.99 45.66
CA GLY A 34 26.31 -10.75 46.98
C GLY A 34 26.98 -9.40 47.24
N ASP A 35 26.31 -8.68 48.05
CA ASP A 35 26.69 -7.70 49.06
C ASP A 35 28.14 -7.13 49.11
N THR A 36 28.11 -5.84 49.37
CA THR A 36 29.01 -4.97 50.15
C THR A 36 30.00 -4.10 49.40
N VAL A 37 29.92 -2.82 49.80
CA VAL A 37 30.86 -1.72 49.59
C VAL A 37 31.04 -1.30 48.14
N GLN A 38 30.49 -0.15 47.81
CA GLN A 38 30.71 0.57 46.57
C GLN A 38 32.21 0.76 46.29
N SER A 39 32.78 -0.19 45.60
CA SER A 39 34.00 0.03 44.83
C SER A 39 33.61 0.96 43.68
N MET A 40 34.26 2.12 43.58
CA MET A 40 34.11 3.06 42.45
C MET A 40 34.77 2.51 41.17
N ASP A 41 34.63 1.22 40.90
CA ASP A 41 35.15 0.61 39.68
C ASP A 41 34.09 0.72 38.58
N PRO A 42 34.48 1.25 37.43
CA PRO A 42 33.54 1.35 36.30
C PRO A 42 33.08 -0.04 35.84
N ALA A 43 31.81 -0.22 35.64
CA ALA A 43 31.23 -1.46 35.14
C ALA A 43 31.60 -1.74 33.66
N TRP A 44 32.00 -0.71 32.93
CA TRP A 44 32.39 -0.85 31.53
C TRP A 44 33.76 -1.59 31.41
N THR A 45 33.75 -2.68 30.66
CA THR A 45 34.91 -3.57 30.49
C THR A 45 36.05 -2.93 29.68
N GLY A 46 35.87 -1.74 29.12
CA GLY A 46 36.92 -0.93 28.46
C GLY A 46 37.94 -0.36 29.42
N VAL A 47 37.61 -0.21 30.71
CA VAL A 47 38.57 0.27 31.73
C VAL A 47 39.22 -0.92 32.44
N ARG A 48 40.51 -1.12 32.20
CA ARG A 48 41.27 -2.25 32.70
C ARG A 48 42.56 -1.74 33.42
N GLY A 49 42.78 -2.20 34.66
CA GLY A 49 43.97 -1.83 35.41
C GLY A 49 43.86 -0.50 36.19
N ASP A 50 44.84 -0.29 37.08
CA ASP A 50 44.80 0.83 38.04
C ASP A 50 45.01 2.19 37.37
N ASP A 51 45.87 2.27 36.37
CA ASP A 51 46.14 3.52 35.65
C ASP A 51 44.89 4.04 34.90
N GLN A 52 44.16 3.16 34.26
CA GLN A 52 42.92 3.53 33.57
C GLN A 52 41.81 3.92 34.54
N ARG A 53 41.68 3.25 35.68
CA ARG A 53 40.76 3.63 36.77
C ARG A 53 41.12 4.99 37.37
N HIS A 54 42.40 5.24 37.55
CA HIS A 54 42.86 6.53 38.04
C HIS A 54 42.54 7.66 37.05
N VAL A 55 42.84 7.46 35.75
CA VAL A 55 42.51 8.45 34.70
C VAL A 55 41.02 8.65 34.56
N TRP A 56 40.21 7.58 34.66
CA TRP A 56 38.75 7.71 34.64
C TRP A 56 38.26 8.60 35.80
N SER A 57 38.67 8.35 37.03
CA SER A 57 38.22 9.11 38.20
C SER A 57 38.78 10.52 38.25
N ALA A 58 40.09 10.70 37.93
CA ALA A 58 40.78 11.96 38.08
C ALA A 58 40.65 12.93 36.87
N VAL A 59 40.38 12.41 35.68
CA VAL A 59 40.31 13.23 34.44
C VAL A 59 38.96 13.12 33.77
N LEU A 60 38.48 11.90 33.48
CA LEU A 60 37.25 11.72 32.70
C LEU A 60 35.98 12.13 33.45
N CYS A 61 35.85 11.81 34.75
CA CYS A 61 34.66 12.21 35.53
C CYS A 61 34.55 13.73 35.69
N PRO A 62 35.61 14.50 36.06
CA PRO A 62 35.53 15.95 36.07
C PRO A 62 35.28 16.58 34.70
N ALA A 63 35.89 16.05 33.63
CA ALA A 63 35.66 16.51 32.26
C ALA A 63 34.22 16.26 31.80
N ALA A 64 33.63 15.13 32.19
CA ALA A 64 32.22 14.84 31.91
C ALA A 64 31.26 15.77 32.66
N ALA A 65 31.59 16.15 33.92
CA ALA A 65 30.83 17.15 34.66
C ALA A 65 30.85 18.51 33.95
N GLU A 66 32.01 18.99 33.50
CA GLU A 66 32.13 20.23 32.72
C GLU A 66 31.36 20.12 31.36
N LEU A 67 31.46 18.96 30.70
CA LEU A 67 30.71 18.71 29.44
C LEU A 67 29.22 18.85 29.68
N ALA A 68 28.67 18.29 30.77
CA ALA A 68 27.27 18.39 31.14
C ALA A 68 26.81 19.84 31.44
N GLU A 69 27.65 20.59 32.17
CA GLU A 69 27.41 22.01 32.48
C GLU A 69 27.35 22.84 31.20
N ARG A 70 28.24 22.58 30.24
CA ARG A 70 28.33 23.28 28.96
C ARG A 70 27.45 22.70 27.85
N ALA A 71 26.63 21.71 28.14
CA ALA A 71 25.85 21.01 27.12
C ALA A 71 24.96 21.94 26.25
N GLY A 72 24.39 22.98 26.86
CA GLY A 72 23.60 23.99 26.15
C GLY A 72 24.40 24.81 25.14
N GLU A 73 25.62 25.26 25.54
CA GLU A 73 26.55 25.98 24.66
C GLU A 73 27.05 25.09 23.51
N ILE A 74 27.48 23.88 23.86
CA ILE A 74 27.99 22.90 22.88
C ILE A 74 26.94 22.47 21.93
N SER A 75 25.69 22.25 22.37
CA SER A 75 24.59 21.88 21.48
C SER A 75 24.28 22.93 20.41
N CYS A 76 24.42 24.22 20.71
CA CYS A 76 24.29 25.30 19.72
C CYS A 76 25.38 25.17 18.64
N ALA A 77 26.65 25.04 19.04
CA ALA A 77 27.77 24.90 18.11
C ALA A 77 27.66 23.61 17.24
N VAL A 78 27.18 22.51 17.83
CA VAL A 78 26.93 21.26 17.14
C VAL A 78 25.77 21.41 16.14
N ASN A 79 24.72 22.16 16.52
CA ASN A 79 23.56 22.43 15.67
C ASN A 79 23.94 23.24 14.43
N ASP A 80 24.76 24.30 14.61
CA ASP A 80 25.30 25.11 13.52
C ASP A 80 26.15 24.25 12.57
N TYR A 81 27.07 23.46 13.13
CA TYR A 81 27.94 22.55 12.36
C TYR A 81 27.13 21.52 11.54
N THR A 82 26.06 21.01 12.11
CA THR A 82 25.20 20.01 11.44
C THR A 82 24.31 20.70 10.39
N GLY A 83 23.75 21.87 10.68
CA GLY A 83 22.91 22.66 9.79
C GLY A 83 23.62 23.10 8.53
N GLU A 84 24.91 23.49 8.62
CA GLU A 84 25.72 23.81 7.44
C GLU A 84 25.89 22.61 6.48
N ARG A 85 25.83 21.36 6.98
CA ARG A 85 26.12 20.13 6.24
C ARG A 85 24.89 19.35 5.82
N LEU A 86 23.76 19.61 6.48
CA LEU A 86 22.45 19.01 6.23
C LEU A 86 21.35 20.08 6.29
N PRO A 87 21.43 21.12 5.42
CA PRO A 87 20.46 22.22 5.43
C PRO A 87 19.02 21.74 5.17
N GLU A 88 18.86 20.67 4.42
CA GLU A 88 17.56 20.08 4.11
C GLU A 88 16.88 19.45 5.36
N LEU A 89 17.65 19.01 6.34
CA LEU A 89 17.13 18.41 7.57
C LEU A 89 16.74 19.46 8.61
N LEU A 90 17.43 20.58 8.64
CA LEU A 90 17.31 21.65 9.62
C LEU A 90 16.80 22.97 9.02
N ALA A 91 15.90 22.85 8.01
CA ALA A 91 15.43 24.01 7.24
C ALA A 91 14.45 24.91 8.01
N SER A 92 13.81 24.44 9.05
CA SER A 92 12.86 25.24 9.87
C SER A 92 13.38 25.55 11.25
N ALA A 93 12.91 26.64 11.85
CA ALA A 93 13.25 26.99 13.24
C ALA A 93 12.81 25.91 14.25
N GLU A 94 11.72 25.21 13.95
CA GLU A 94 11.20 24.12 14.76
C GLU A 94 12.14 22.89 14.69
N ALA A 95 12.57 22.50 13.50
CA ALA A 95 13.52 21.39 13.29
C ALA A 95 14.86 21.67 13.96
N LEU A 96 15.35 22.92 13.88
CA LEU A 96 16.57 23.36 14.57
C LEU A 96 16.44 23.22 16.08
N GLU A 97 15.33 23.66 16.67
CA GLU A 97 15.10 23.58 18.11
C GLU A 97 14.97 22.13 18.60
N VAL A 98 14.24 21.27 17.87
CA VAL A 98 14.11 19.85 18.19
C VAL A 98 15.47 19.14 18.12
N ASN A 99 16.28 19.42 17.10
CA ASN A 99 17.63 18.87 16.97
C ASN A 99 18.56 19.35 18.10
N ARG A 100 18.50 20.66 18.44
CA ARG A 100 19.29 21.23 19.53
C ARG A 100 18.94 20.60 20.86
N ALA A 101 17.64 20.48 21.18
CA ALA A 101 17.18 19.85 22.42
C ALA A 101 17.59 18.38 22.50
N SER A 102 17.54 17.64 21.40
CA SER A 102 18.02 16.26 21.31
C SER A 102 19.52 16.16 21.55
N THR A 103 20.30 17.04 20.92
CA THR A 103 21.76 17.09 21.07
C THR A 103 22.17 17.42 22.50
N GLU A 104 21.57 18.46 23.11
CA GLU A 104 21.82 18.85 24.48
C GLU A 104 21.53 17.71 25.47
N ALA A 105 20.37 17.07 25.32
CA ALA A 105 19.97 15.95 26.14
C ALA A 105 20.93 14.75 26.00
N SER A 106 21.37 14.44 24.77
CA SER A 106 22.33 13.34 24.52
C SER A 106 23.72 13.62 25.09
N ILE A 107 24.17 14.88 25.08
CA ILE A 107 25.44 15.27 25.70
C ILE A 107 25.38 15.06 27.22
N ARG A 108 24.28 15.43 27.87
CA ARG A 108 24.08 15.24 29.32
C ARG A 108 24.00 13.76 29.70
N ASP A 109 23.22 12.97 28.92
CA ASP A 109 23.11 11.54 29.15
C ASP A 109 24.42 10.81 28.97
N PHE A 110 25.24 11.16 27.96
CA PHE A 110 26.57 10.63 27.77
C PHE A 110 27.46 10.95 28.97
N ALA A 111 27.42 12.19 29.47
CA ALA A 111 28.23 12.62 30.64
C ALA A 111 27.81 11.85 31.91
N GLU A 112 26.52 11.62 32.14
CA GLU A 112 25.99 10.84 33.25
C GLU A 112 26.43 9.37 33.18
N VAL A 113 26.33 8.73 32.01
CA VAL A 113 26.76 7.34 31.77
C VAL A 113 28.29 7.19 32.05
N LEU A 114 29.09 8.15 31.57
CA LEU A 114 30.54 8.15 31.76
C LEU A 114 30.93 8.37 33.22
N GLN A 115 30.30 9.32 33.94
CA GLN A 115 30.53 9.57 35.37
C GLN A 115 30.17 8.37 36.25
N ALA A 116 29.08 7.70 35.91
CA ALA A 116 28.65 6.48 36.60
C ALA A 116 29.54 5.27 36.31
N GLY A 117 30.49 5.36 35.38
CA GLY A 117 31.30 4.23 34.93
C GLY A 117 30.48 3.10 34.34
N ALA A 118 29.28 3.40 33.85
CA ALA A 118 28.34 2.40 33.37
C ALA A 118 28.67 1.91 31.95
N ASP A 119 28.35 0.67 31.64
CA ASP A 119 28.47 0.17 30.25
C ASP A 119 27.43 0.87 29.35
N PRO A 120 27.87 1.57 28.30
CA PRO A 120 26.95 2.27 27.40
C PRO A 120 25.89 1.34 26.77
N ALA A 121 26.26 0.11 26.47
CA ALA A 121 25.31 -0.86 25.86
C ALA A 121 24.13 -1.19 26.78
N GLU A 122 24.32 -1.10 28.10
CA GLU A 122 23.29 -1.39 29.10
C GLU A 122 22.63 -0.12 29.67
N ALA A 123 23.38 0.97 29.76
CA ALA A 123 22.95 2.20 30.42
C ALA A 123 22.21 3.19 29.53
N VAL A 124 22.58 3.26 28.25
CA VAL A 124 21.97 4.24 27.31
C VAL A 124 20.46 4.09 27.24
N ARG A 125 19.76 5.21 27.39
CA ARG A 125 18.33 5.36 27.21
C ARG A 125 18.06 6.59 26.37
N LEU A 126 17.16 6.48 25.38
CA LEU A 126 16.78 7.66 24.62
C LEU A 126 16.00 8.63 25.50
N THR A 127 16.54 9.84 25.63
CA THR A 127 15.85 10.93 26.33
C THR A 127 14.58 11.37 25.59
N PRO A 128 13.60 12.00 26.27
CA PRO A 128 12.40 12.50 25.61
C PRO A 128 12.66 13.40 24.39
N PRO A 129 13.62 14.33 24.39
CA PRO A 129 13.98 15.12 23.20
C PRO A 129 14.55 14.27 22.06
N THR A 130 15.38 13.26 22.35
CA THR A 130 15.97 12.35 21.35
C THR A 130 14.89 11.46 20.73
N LEU A 131 13.94 10.96 21.53
CA LEU A 131 12.76 10.26 21.05
C LEU A 131 11.89 11.13 20.15
N ALA A 132 11.68 12.40 20.52
CA ALA A 132 10.91 13.33 19.72
C ALA A 132 11.57 13.58 18.36
N TYR A 133 12.89 13.78 18.32
CA TYR A 133 13.65 13.99 17.09
C TYR A 133 13.59 12.78 16.14
N ALA A 134 13.74 11.56 16.66
CA ALA A 134 13.64 10.34 15.87
C ALA A 134 12.22 10.14 15.26
N ARG A 135 11.19 10.42 16.06
CA ARG A 135 9.78 10.33 15.62
C ARG A 135 9.42 11.40 14.61
N ASP A 136 9.85 12.62 14.84
CA ASP A 136 9.64 13.74 13.91
C ASP A 136 10.26 13.45 12.55
N GLY A 137 11.50 12.96 12.51
CA GLY A 137 12.14 12.52 11.28
C GLY A 137 11.36 11.45 10.54
N ALA A 138 10.80 10.46 11.25
CA ALA A 138 9.99 9.40 10.66
C ALA A 138 8.67 9.92 10.07
N GLN A 139 7.98 10.83 10.76
CA GLN A 139 6.69 11.42 10.35
C GLN A 139 6.85 12.34 9.14
N HIS A 140 7.93 13.13 9.09
CA HIS A 140 8.24 14.02 7.98
C HIS A 140 8.94 13.32 6.80
N GLY A 141 9.14 12.01 6.89
CA GLY A 141 9.71 11.22 5.78
C GLY A 141 11.19 11.45 5.54
N VAL A 142 11.93 11.96 6.53
CA VAL A 142 13.39 12.06 6.48
C VAL A 142 13.96 10.66 6.30
N PRO A 143 14.82 10.39 5.31
CA PRO A 143 15.45 9.07 5.17
C PRO A 143 16.24 8.70 6.42
N LEU A 144 16.14 7.44 6.90
CA LEU A 144 16.89 6.96 8.05
C LEU A 144 18.40 7.21 7.90
N THR A 145 18.93 7.03 6.70
CA THR A 145 20.34 7.30 6.38
C THR A 145 20.75 8.76 6.61
N THR A 146 19.85 9.71 6.33
CA THR A 146 20.06 11.15 6.58
C THR A 146 20.01 11.43 8.08
N LEU A 147 19.05 10.85 8.79
CA LEU A 147 18.97 10.95 10.24
C LEU A 147 20.23 10.39 10.92
N MET A 148 20.69 9.20 10.54
CA MET A 148 21.92 8.59 11.05
C MET A 148 23.16 9.44 10.72
N ARG A 149 23.17 10.13 9.59
CA ARG A 149 24.25 11.06 9.23
C ARG A 149 24.26 12.27 10.15
N SER A 150 23.09 12.80 10.57
CA SER A 150 23.04 13.92 11.52
C SER A 150 23.66 13.54 12.87
N TYR A 151 23.35 12.36 13.39
CA TYR A 151 23.97 11.86 14.64
C TYR A 151 25.49 11.72 14.52
N ARG A 152 26.01 11.18 13.41
CA ARG A 152 27.45 11.08 13.20
C ARG A 152 28.14 12.44 13.12
N LEU A 153 27.50 13.44 12.49
CA LEU A 153 28.03 14.81 12.46
C LEU A 153 28.00 15.45 13.85
N ALA A 154 26.90 15.27 14.57
CA ALA A 154 26.78 15.75 15.95
C ALA A 154 27.85 15.11 16.86
N HIS A 155 28.05 13.79 16.76
CA HIS A 155 29.11 13.08 17.47
C HIS A 155 30.50 13.68 17.16
N ALA A 156 30.86 13.84 15.89
CA ALA A 156 32.16 14.38 15.50
C ALA A 156 32.39 15.80 16.01
N ALA A 157 31.33 16.62 16.09
CA ALA A 157 31.41 17.96 16.66
C ALA A 157 31.54 17.92 18.20
N THR A 158 30.73 17.12 18.88
CA THR A 158 30.78 16.93 20.34
C THR A 158 32.15 16.39 20.80
N ALA A 159 32.70 15.40 20.06
CA ALA A 159 34.01 14.82 20.36
C ALA A 159 35.14 15.86 20.38
N ARG A 160 35.11 16.86 19.48
CA ARG A 160 36.08 17.96 19.46
C ARG A 160 36.00 18.81 20.74
N HIS A 161 34.82 19.14 21.20
CA HIS A 161 34.62 19.90 22.43
C HIS A 161 35.03 19.08 23.65
N PHE A 162 34.65 17.81 23.67
CA PHE A 162 35.03 16.91 24.78
C PHE A 162 36.52 16.71 24.87
N ASN A 163 37.25 16.52 23.77
CA ASN A 163 38.71 16.41 23.75
C ASN A 163 39.39 17.68 24.28
N ALA A 164 38.89 18.88 23.94
CA ALA A 164 39.41 20.14 24.46
C ALA A 164 39.22 20.24 26.01
N ILE A 165 38.09 19.77 26.52
CA ILE A 165 37.83 19.70 27.96
C ILE A 165 38.78 18.69 28.61
N LEU A 166 38.97 17.50 28.03
CA LEU A 166 39.93 16.50 28.55
C LEU A 166 41.35 17.02 28.62
N GLU A 167 41.81 17.79 27.63
CA GLU A 167 43.13 18.44 27.65
C GLU A 167 43.31 19.40 28.83
N ALA A 168 42.26 20.11 29.23
CA ALA A 168 42.28 21.05 30.35
C ALA A 168 42.37 20.35 31.71
N HIS A 169 41.81 19.14 31.82
CA HIS A 169 41.81 18.36 33.07
C HIS A 169 43.02 17.43 33.22
N ALA A 170 43.79 17.16 32.18
CA ALA A 170 44.92 16.25 32.22
C ALA A 170 46.18 16.92 32.81
N GLY A 171 46.79 16.31 33.81
CA GLY A 171 47.98 16.84 34.49
C GLY A 171 49.29 16.66 33.70
N ASN A 172 49.37 15.68 32.80
CA ASN A 172 50.54 15.40 31.98
C ASN A 172 50.17 14.75 30.64
N ALA A 173 51.13 14.54 29.74
CA ALA A 173 50.92 14.01 28.39
C ALA A 173 50.41 12.56 28.39
N GLU A 174 50.86 11.74 29.33
CA GLU A 174 50.45 10.34 29.45
C GLU A 174 48.97 10.21 29.86
N GLN A 175 48.57 10.95 30.89
CA GLN A 175 47.17 11.05 31.30
C GLN A 175 46.27 11.58 30.19
N ARG A 176 46.73 12.59 29.42
CA ARG A 176 45.99 13.15 28.27
C ARG A 176 45.77 12.10 27.20
N ASN A 177 46.81 11.37 26.82
CA ASN A 177 46.69 10.34 25.78
C ASN A 177 45.73 9.22 26.22
N LEU A 178 45.86 8.74 27.43
CA LEU A 178 45.01 7.69 27.98
C LEU A 178 43.57 8.17 28.18
N ALA A 179 43.34 9.40 28.61
CA ALA A 179 42.01 10.00 28.72
C ALA A 179 41.34 10.16 27.35
N ALA A 180 42.08 10.59 26.32
CA ALA A 180 41.56 10.71 24.95
C ALA A 180 41.18 9.34 24.35
N GLU A 181 42.01 8.32 24.60
CA GLU A 181 41.71 6.94 24.15
C GLU A 181 40.46 6.39 24.83
N LEU A 182 40.39 6.43 26.16
CA LEU A 182 39.25 5.94 26.93
C LEU A 182 37.97 6.73 26.65
N GLY A 183 38.07 8.08 26.63
CA GLY A 183 36.93 8.95 26.35
C GLY A 183 36.38 8.75 24.96
N SER A 184 37.24 8.56 23.95
CA SER A 184 36.83 8.25 22.58
C SER A 184 36.14 6.88 22.49
N ALA A 185 36.73 5.85 23.13
CA ALA A 185 36.16 4.51 23.14
C ALA A 185 34.75 4.50 23.80
N TRP A 186 34.61 5.21 24.94
CA TRP A 186 33.34 5.33 25.67
C TRP A 186 32.29 6.07 24.82
N MET A 187 32.68 7.16 24.19
CA MET A 187 31.80 7.95 23.32
C MET A 187 31.35 7.14 22.09
N PHE A 188 32.23 6.36 21.46
CA PHE A 188 31.84 5.47 20.36
C PHE A 188 30.86 4.42 20.82
N ALA A 189 31.09 3.75 21.95
CA ALA A 189 30.17 2.76 22.51
C ALA A 189 28.78 3.36 22.83
N TYR A 190 28.78 4.58 23.42
CA TYR A 190 27.54 5.31 23.69
C TYR A 190 26.76 5.62 22.42
N VAL A 191 27.44 6.18 21.42
CA VAL A 191 26.76 6.56 20.15
C VAL A 191 26.25 5.33 19.40
N ASP A 192 26.99 4.23 19.39
CA ASP A 192 26.57 2.99 18.77
C ASP A 192 25.29 2.45 19.44
N ALA A 193 25.27 2.37 20.77
CA ALA A 193 24.10 1.95 21.53
C ALA A 193 22.88 2.89 21.30
N ALA A 194 23.12 4.21 21.30
CA ALA A 194 22.06 5.19 21.03
C ALA A 194 21.51 5.08 19.62
N LEU A 195 22.35 4.87 18.61
CA LEU A 195 21.93 4.72 17.23
C LEU A 195 21.07 3.48 16.99
N CYS A 196 21.39 2.34 17.65
CA CYS A 196 20.54 1.15 17.60
C CYS A 196 19.13 1.45 18.11
N LEU A 197 18.99 2.13 19.25
CA LEU A 197 17.70 2.50 19.81
C LEU A 197 16.95 3.53 18.94
N VAL A 198 17.66 4.48 18.35
CA VAL A 198 17.08 5.47 17.41
C VAL A 198 16.52 4.78 16.17
N GLU A 199 17.25 3.82 15.61
CA GLU A 199 16.80 3.02 14.45
C GLU A 199 15.52 2.25 14.76
N GLU A 200 15.44 1.61 15.93
CA GLU A 200 14.23 0.90 16.38
C GLU A 200 13.02 1.84 16.49
N VAL A 201 13.21 2.99 17.16
CA VAL A 201 12.14 3.98 17.35
C VAL A 201 11.69 4.57 16.02
N TYR A 202 12.64 4.94 15.16
CA TYR A 202 12.34 5.48 13.83
C TYR A 202 11.55 4.47 12.99
N THR A 203 12.01 3.23 12.94
CA THR A 203 11.37 2.17 12.14
C THR A 203 9.95 1.89 12.64
N ALA A 204 9.78 1.75 13.96
CA ALA A 204 8.47 1.52 14.57
C ALA A 204 7.49 2.68 14.31
N GLU A 205 7.95 3.95 14.40
CA GLU A 205 7.13 5.13 14.14
C GLU A 205 6.76 5.24 12.66
N ARG A 206 7.71 4.99 11.76
CA ARG A 206 7.45 4.99 10.32
C ARG A 206 6.43 3.94 9.91
N ASP A 207 6.54 2.74 10.44
CA ASP A 207 5.58 1.66 10.21
C ASP A 207 4.20 2.01 10.75
N ARG A 208 4.13 2.62 11.94
CA ARG A 208 2.87 3.09 12.54
C ARG A 208 2.23 4.16 11.64
N TRP A 209 3.03 5.11 11.17
CA TRP A 209 2.56 6.19 10.33
C TRP A 209 2.05 5.68 8.97
N LEU A 210 2.79 4.73 8.33
CA LEU A 210 2.37 4.09 7.07
C LEU A 210 1.08 3.30 7.24
N ARG A 211 0.95 2.52 8.32
CA ARG A 211 -0.29 1.78 8.63
C ARG A 211 -1.47 2.74 8.88
N SER A 212 -1.27 3.83 9.60
CA SER A 212 -2.31 4.83 9.86
C SER A 212 -2.76 5.53 8.56
N ALA A 213 -1.82 5.86 7.69
CA ALA A 213 -2.14 6.45 6.39
C ALA A 213 -2.91 5.47 5.49
N ALA A 214 -2.48 4.20 5.44
CA ALA A 214 -3.18 3.15 4.70
C ALA A 214 -4.60 2.89 5.26
N ALA A 215 -4.75 2.86 6.58
CA ALA A 215 -6.06 2.70 7.23
C ALA A 215 -6.99 3.89 6.92
N SER A 216 -6.49 5.13 7.00
CA SER A 216 -7.26 6.33 6.64
C SER A 216 -7.66 6.36 5.17
N GLN A 217 -6.78 5.87 4.28
CA GLN A 217 -7.09 5.71 2.85
C GLN A 217 -8.19 4.68 2.63
N ALA A 218 -8.08 3.50 3.23
CA ALA A 218 -9.07 2.43 3.13
C ALA A 218 -10.44 2.89 3.67
N GLU A 219 -10.47 3.51 4.86
CA GLU A 219 -11.71 4.07 5.44
C GLU A 219 -12.37 5.09 4.51
N THR A 220 -11.57 5.95 3.87
CA THR A 220 -12.08 6.97 2.94
C THR A 220 -12.68 6.33 1.69
N ILE A 221 -12.05 5.29 1.15
CA ILE A 221 -12.58 4.50 0.03
C ILE A 221 -13.92 3.87 0.45
N ASP A 222 -13.99 3.24 1.60
CA ASP A 222 -15.22 2.61 2.12
C ASP A 222 -16.36 3.60 2.31
N ILE A 223 -16.08 4.82 2.80
CA ILE A 223 -17.06 5.90 2.92
C ILE A 223 -17.63 6.25 1.55
N ILE A 224 -16.77 6.43 0.52
CA ILE A 224 -17.20 6.76 -0.84
C ILE A 224 -17.99 5.62 -1.45
N LEU A 225 -17.51 4.38 -1.35
CA LEU A 225 -18.17 3.21 -1.94
C LEU A 225 -19.52 2.91 -1.28
N ALA A 226 -19.66 3.18 0.03
CA ALA A 226 -20.93 3.09 0.73
C ALA A 226 -21.92 4.21 0.36
N GLY A 227 -21.50 5.21 -0.44
CA GLY A 227 -22.32 6.37 -0.81
C GLY A 227 -22.56 7.34 0.35
N ARG A 228 -21.74 7.29 1.40
CA ARG A 228 -21.82 8.22 2.53
C ARG A 228 -21.25 9.59 2.14
N PRO A 229 -21.82 10.69 2.66
CA PRO A 229 -21.34 12.02 2.33
C PRO A 229 -19.92 12.25 2.86
N ILE A 230 -19.06 12.79 2.02
CA ILE A 230 -17.70 13.22 2.36
C ILE A 230 -17.35 14.44 1.51
N ASP A 231 -16.66 15.39 2.12
CA ASP A 231 -16.13 16.55 1.39
C ASP A 231 -15.02 16.16 0.41
N SER A 232 -15.06 16.71 -0.82
CA SER A 232 -14.13 16.36 -1.90
C SER A 232 -12.68 16.73 -1.59
N GLU A 233 -12.44 17.80 -0.86
CA GLU A 233 -11.09 18.22 -0.50
C GLU A 233 -10.51 17.33 0.60
N VAL A 234 -11.33 16.98 1.59
CA VAL A 234 -10.96 16.03 2.65
C VAL A 234 -10.66 14.67 2.05
N ALA A 235 -11.53 14.16 1.16
CA ALA A 235 -11.32 12.89 0.48
C ALA A 235 -10.03 12.91 -0.35
N SER A 236 -9.81 13.96 -1.15
CA SER A 236 -8.61 14.08 -2.00
C SER A 236 -7.32 14.10 -1.18
N ARG A 237 -7.29 14.79 -0.03
CA ARG A 237 -6.13 14.81 0.87
C ARG A 237 -5.84 13.44 1.48
N ARG A 238 -6.88 12.76 2.01
CA ARG A 238 -6.73 11.43 2.64
C ARG A 238 -6.30 10.36 1.65
N LEU A 239 -6.86 10.40 0.43
CA LEU A 239 -6.53 9.46 -0.64
C LEU A 239 -5.22 9.80 -1.37
N ARG A 240 -4.70 11.03 -1.22
CA ARG A 240 -3.61 11.57 -2.05
C ARG A 240 -3.91 11.44 -3.54
N HIS A 241 -5.20 11.55 -3.88
CA HIS A 241 -5.77 11.40 -5.21
C HIS A 241 -6.92 12.38 -5.39
N ASP A 242 -6.91 13.17 -6.46
CA ASP A 242 -7.94 14.19 -6.68
C ASP A 242 -9.26 13.54 -7.13
N VAL A 243 -10.21 13.41 -6.20
CA VAL A 243 -11.51 12.78 -6.45
C VAL A 243 -12.44 13.61 -7.34
N ARG A 244 -12.08 14.83 -7.75
CA ARG A 244 -12.87 15.69 -8.64
C ARG A 244 -12.63 15.39 -10.12
N ARG A 245 -11.62 14.60 -10.44
CA ARG A 245 -11.26 14.19 -11.80
C ARG A 245 -12.31 13.26 -12.41
N VAL A 246 -12.11 12.93 -13.68
CA VAL A 246 -12.75 11.78 -14.31
C VAL A 246 -12.03 10.52 -13.87
N HIS A 247 -12.76 9.51 -13.40
CA HIS A 247 -12.22 8.24 -12.92
C HIS A 247 -12.66 7.10 -13.83
N VAL A 248 -11.70 6.23 -14.15
CA VAL A 248 -11.96 4.89 -14.66
C VAL A 248 -11.50 3.93 -13.58
N ALA A 249 -12.44 3.22 -12.95
CA ALA A 249 -12.08 2.20 -11.99
C ALA A 249 -11.67 0.91 -12.72
N ALA A 250 -10.66 0.25 -12.20
CA ALA A 250 -10.17 -1.04 -12.69
C ALA A 250 -10.07 -2.02 -11.53
N ILE A 251 -10.40 -3.28 -11.78
CA ILE A 251 -10.16 -4.39 -10.85
C ILE A 251 -9.25 -5.37 -11.57
N ALA A 252 -8.07 -5.62 -11.00
CA ALA A 252 -7.14 -6.65 -11.47
C ALA A 252 -7.17 -7.83 -10.51
N TRP A 253 -7.17 -9.06 -11.04
CA TRP A 253 -7.19 -10.26 -10.21
C TRP A 253 -6.46 -11.45 -10.84
N LEU A 254 -6.12 -12.41 -9.98
CA LEU A 254 -5.62 -13.74 -10.31
C LEU A 254 -6.59 -14.79 -9.76
N GLU A 255 -6.64 -15.96 -10.36
CA GLU A 255 -7.48 -17.07 -9.87
C GLU A 255 -6.78 -17.89 -8.77
N SER A 256 -5.46 -17.95 -8.81
CA SER A 256 -4.66 -18.71 -7.85
C SER A 256 -3.36 -18.01 -7.51
N HIS A 257 -2.85 -18.28 -6.34
CA HIS A 257 -1.53 -17.86 -5.90
C HIS A 257 -0.49 -18.89 -6.35
N GLU A 258 0.58 -18.43 -6.99
CA GLU A 258 1.74 -19.25 -7.28
C GLU A 258 2.83 -18.96 -6.24
N GLU A 259 3.34 -20.01 -5.57
CA GLU A 259 4.43 -19.88 -4.61
C GLU A 259 5.67 -19.24 -5.25
N GLY A 260 6.30 -18.31 -4.54
CA GLY A 260 7.49 -17.60 -5.01
C GLY A 260 7.24 -16.40 -5.92
N ARG A 261 5.98 -16.09 -6.29
CA ARG A 261 5.64 -14.88 -7.06
C ARG A 261 5.03 -13.80 -6.17
N ASN A 262 5.48 -12.57 -6.35
CA ASN A 262 4.86 -11.42 -5.71
C ASN A 262 3.57 -11.04 -6.45
N THR A 263 2.45 -11.61 -5.99
CA THR A 263 1.11 -11.39 -6.55
C THR A 263 0.73 -9.93 -6.65
N GLN A 264 0.98 -9.16 -5.59
CA GLN A 264 0.68 -7.74 -5.55
C GLN A 264 1.42 -6.96 -6.66
N ALA A 265 2.71 -7.26 -6.85
CA ALA A 265 3.51 -6.60 -7.89
C ALA A 265 2.99 -6.90 -9.31
N LEU A 266 2.47 -8.12 -9.56
CA LEU A 266 1.87 -8.49 -10.84
C LEU A 266 0.58 -7.71 -11.10
N LEU A 267 -0.30 -7.61 -10.11
CA LEU A 267 -1.56 -6.86 -10.21
C LEU A 267 -1.30 -5.38 -10.44
N GLU A 268 -0.36 -4.78 -9.68
CA GLU A 268 0.03 -3.39 -9.83
C GLU A 268 0.71 -3.09 -11.19
N ALA A 269 1.47 -4.05 -11.74
CA ALA A 269 2.06 -3.89 -13.07
C ALA A 269 1.00 -3.77 -14.16
N ALA A 270 -0.04 -4.63 -14.12
CA ALA A 270 -1.16 -4.55 -15.05
C ALA A 270 -1.92 -3.22 -14.93
N ILE A 271 -2.20 -2.78 -13.70
CA ILE A 271 -2.85 -1.48 -13.44
C ILE A 271 -1.99 -0.32 -13.95
N ARG A 272 -0.69 -0.35 -13.76
CA ARG A 272 0.24 0.70 -14.21
C ARG A 272 0.28 0.80 -15.73
N ASP A 273 0.31 -0.34 -16.44
CA ASP A 273 0.27 -0.37 -17.90
C ASP A 273 -1.03 0.25 -18.44
N ILE A 274 -2.18 -0.09 -17.83
CA ILE A 274 -3.49 0.50 -18.20
C ILE A 274 -3.54 1.98 -17.86
N GLY A 275 -3.04 2.37 -16.69
CA GLY A 275 -2.98 3.77 -16.26
C GLY A 275 -2.18 4.64 -17.23
N ALA A 276 -1.05 4.15 -17.73
CA ALA A 276 -0.23 4.84 -18.70
C ALA A 276 -0.99 5.11 -20.03
N MET A 277 -1.87 4.21 -20.47
CA MET A 277 -2.69 4.40 -21.67
C MET A 277 -3.78 5.46 -21.49
N ILE A 278 -4.27 5.65 -20.27
CA ILE A 278 -5.27 6.68 -19.91
C ILE A 278 -4.60 8.03 -19.59
N GLY A 279 -3.26 8.02 -19.36
CA GLY A 279 -2.48 9.21 -18.98
C GLY A 279 -2.33 9.39 -17.46
N ASP A 280 -2.67 8.39 -16.66
CA ASP A 280 -2.44 8.37 -15.21
C ASP A 280 -1.16 7.60 -14.86
N GLN A 281 -0.16 8.31 -14.34
CA GLN A 281 1.12 7.70 -13.92
C GLN A 281 1.12 7.22 -12.47
N LYS A 282 0.12 7.63 -11.67
CA LYS A 282 0.00 7.28 -10.24
C LYS A 282 -1.44 6.91 -9.89
N PRO A 283 -1.93 5.76 -10.38
CA PRO A 283 -3.25 5.28 -10.01
C PRO A 283 -3.39 5.13 -8.50
N LEU A 284 -4.57 5.42 -7.99
CA LEU A 284 -4.92 5.06 -6.61
C LEU A 284 -5.20 3.56 -6.58
N VAL A 285 -4.39 2.80 -5.86
CA VAL A 285 -4.54 1.34 -5.73
C VAL A 285 -5.00 0.99 -4.32
N HIS A 286 -5.96 0.07 -4.22
CA HIS A 286 -6.50 -0.45 -2.98
C HIS A 286 -6.58 -1.98 -3.04
N SER A 287 -6.00 -2.66 -2.06
CA SER A 287 -6.04 -4.11 -1.99
C SER A 287 -7.44 -4.59 -1.57
N LEU A 288 -8.02 -5.49 -2.36
CA LEU A 288 -9.27 -6.17 -2.02
C LEU A 288 -9.01 -7.56 -1.38
N GLY A 289 -7.75 -7.97 -1.35
CA GLY A 289 -7.28 -9.24 -0.82
C GLY A 289 -5.94 -9.64 -1.43
N ILE A 290 -5.54 -10.89 -1.21
CA ILE A 290 -4.24 -11.40 -1.70
C ILE A 290 -4.20 -11.48 -3.24
N LEU A 291 -5.33 -11.83 -3.86
CA LEU A 291 -5.44 -12.13 -5.28
C LEU A 291 -6.10 -11.01 -6.11
N SER A 292 -6.43 -9.87 -5.52
CA SER A 292 -7.23 -8.87 -6.19
C SER A 292 -6.94 -7.46 -5.66
N VAL A 293 -6.91 -6.48 -6.58
CA VAL A 293 -6.79 -5.07 -6.29
C VAL A 293 -7.83 -4.26 -7.05
N ALA A 294 -8.37 -3.24 -6.41
CA ALA A 294 -9.09 -2.17 -7.08
C ALA A 294 -8.14 -1.00 -7.35
N ALA A 295 -8.36 -0.29 -8.45
CA ALA A 295 -7.61 0.91 -8.76
C ALA A 295 -8.54 1.97 -9.37
N TRP A 296 -8.22 3.24 -9.15
CA TRP A 296 -8.89 4.37 -9.79
C TRP A 296 -7.86 5.16 -10.60
N LEU A 297 -8.10 5.20 -11.89
CA LEU A 297 -7.27 5.87 -12.88
C LEU A 297 -7.86 7.26 -13.12
N GLY A 298 -7.15 8.30 -12.69
CA GLY A 298 -7.63 9.68 -12.75
C GLY A 298 -7.22 10.38 -14.04
N SER A 299 -8.18 10.94 -14.77
CA SER A 299 -7.93 11.79 -15.93
C SER A 299 -8.42 13.23 -15.70
N HIS A 300 -7.70 14.21 -16.24
CA HIS A 300 -8.13 15.61 -16.23
C HIS A 300 -9.20 15.91 -17.26
N SER A 301 -9.24 15.15 -18.35
CA SER A 301 -10.18 15.25 -19.47
C SER A 301 -11.00 13.97 -19.60
N ASP A 302 -12.04 14.04 -20.40
CA ASP A 302 -12.84 12.86 -20.73
C ASP A 302 -11.98 11.82 -21.46
N VAL A 303 -12.16 10.55 -21.11
CA VAL A 303 -11.44 9.43 -21.71
C VAL A 303 -12.24 8.92 -22.92
N PRO A 304 -11.70 9.02 -24.16
CA PRO A 304 -12.41 8.56 -25.35
C PRO A 304 -12.70 7.06 -25.31
N SER A 305 -13.89 6.66 -25.76
CA SER A 305 -14.31 5.25 -25.84
C SER A 305 -13.29 4.39 -26.57
N LYS A 306 -12.70 4.91 -27.65
CA LYS A 306 -11.68 4.22 -28.44
C LYS A 306 -10.46 3.83 -27.58
N VAL A 307 -10.02 4.71 -26.69
CA VAL A 307 -8.90 4.40 -25.78
C VAL A 307 -9.27 3.23 -24.86
N LEU A 308 -10.49 3.24 -24.33
CA LEU A 308 -10.99 2.18 -23.45
C LEU A 308 -11.12 0.83 -24.17
N ASP A 309 -11.53 0.83 -25.43
CA ASP A 309 -11.67 -0.39 -26.25
C ASP A 309 -10.29 -0.97 -26.64
N GLU A 310 -9.25 -0.13 -26.65
CA GLU A 310 -7.88 -0.52 -26.97
C GLU A 310 -7.03 -0.83 -25.73
N LEU A 311 -7.59 -0.74 -24.51
CA LEU A 311 -6.85 -0.98 -23.27
C LEU A 311 -6.30 -2.41 -23.22
N ARG A 312 -5.02 -2.50 -22.91
CA ARG A 312 -4.30 -3.74 -22.73
C ARG A 312 -3.12 -3.55 -21.81
N PHE A 313 -2.58 -4.61 -21.30
CA PHE A 313 -1.36 -4.61 -20.48
C PHE A 313 -0.41 -5.71 -20.97
N ARG A 314 0.84 -5.61 -20.57
CA ARG A 314 1.87 -6.56 -20.98
C ARG A 314 1.71 -7.87 -20.21
N THR A 315 1.12 -8.88 -20.82
CA THR A 315 0.90 -10.20 -20.21
C THR A 315 2.20 -10.88 -19.76
N ALA A 316 3.32 -10.60 -20.42
CA ALA A 316 4.64 -11.08 -19.98
C ALA A 316 5.08 -10.48 -18.64
N ALA A 317 4.65 -9.22 -18.33
CA ALA A 317 4.94 -8.57 -17.06
C ALA A 317 3.93 -8.92 -15.96
N ALA A 318 2.73 -9.36 -16.34
CA ALA A 318 1.63 -9.72 -15.44
C ALA A 318 0.94 -11.02 -15.89
N PRO A 319 1.67 -12.16 -15.90
CA PRO A 319 1.13 -13.43 -16.36
C PRO A 319 -0.03 -13.90 -15.46
N GLY A 320 -1.10 -14.38 -16.09
CA GLY A 320 -2.28 -14.89 -15.38
C GLY A 320 -3.27 -13.81 -14.93
N VAL A 321 -2.89 -12.54 -14.93
CA VAL A 321 -3.77 -11.44 -14.51
C VAL A 321 -4.90 -11.24 -15.51
N ARG A 322 -6.10 -10.95 -14.99
CA ARG A 322 -7.25 -10.40 -15.75
C ARG A 322 -7.60 -9.05 -15.17
N VAL A 323 -8.18 -8.18 -16.00
CA VAL A 323 -8.61 -6.85 -15.56
C VAL A 323 -10.05 -6.59 -16.02
N ALA A 324 -10.85 -6.01 -15.14
CA ALA A 324 -12.17 -5.47 -15.46
C ALA A 324 -12.16 -3.95 -15.25
N ILE A 325 -12.84 -3.19 -16.11
CA ILE A 325 -12.93 -1.74 -16.01
C ILE A 325 -14.39 -1.26 -16.06
N GLY A 326 -14.68 -0.23 -15.26
CA GLY A 326 -15.91 0.55 -15.36
C GLY A 326 -15.82 1.64 -16.42
N GLU A 327 -16.90 2.38 -16.60
CA GLU A 327 -16.95 3.52 -17.52
C GLU A 327 -16.43 4.79 -16.87
N PRO A 328 -15.90 5.73 -17.65
CA PRO A 328 -15.41 7.00 -17.16
C PRO A 328 -16.53 7.82 -16.50
N ALA A 329 -16.31 8.27 -15.29
CA ALA A 329 -17.28 9.14 -14.62
C ALA A 329 -16.57 10.15 -13.71
N ARG A 330 -17.16 11.36 -13.57
CA ARG A 330 -16.53 12.50 -12.89
C ARG A 330 -16.90 12.60 -11.43
N GLY A 331 -15.92 13.01 -10.59
CA GLY A 331 -16.14 13.37 -9.19
C GLY A 331 -16.32 12.14 -8.28
N ILE A 332 -16.66 12.36 -7.01
CA ILE A 332 -16.88 11.31 -6.01
C ILE A 332 -17.94 10.30 -6.45
N ALA A 333 -19.03 10.80 -7.02
CA ALA A 333 -20.09 9.92 -7.55
C ALA A 333 -19.56 9.03 -8.69
N GLY A 334 -18.71 9.60 -9.56
CA GLY A 334 -18.04 8.88 -10.64
C GLY A 334 -17.04 7.86 -10.14
N PHE A 335 -16.26 8.20 -9.13
CA PHE A 335 -15.34 7.28 -8.44
C PHE A 335 -16.07 6.01 -7.98
N ARG A 336 -17.25 6.18 -7.34
CA ARG A 336 -18.10 5.08 -6.89
C ARG A 336 -18.75 4.33 -8.05
N ALA A 337 -19.37 5.05 -8.98
CA ALA A 337 -20.12 4.43 -10.07
C ALA A 337 -19.22 3.55 -10.95
N SER A 338 -18.07 4.07 -11.37
CA SER A 338 -17.10 3.32 -12.17
C SER A 338 -16.58 2.06 -11.45
N HIS A 339 -16.41 2.13 -10.12
CA HIS A 339 -16.00 0.96 -9.33
C HIS A 339 -17.07 -0.14 -9.30
N LEU A 340 -18.34 0.24 -9.10
CA LEU A 340 -19.44 -0.72 -9.11
C LEU A 340 -19.58 -1.38 -10.49
N GLU A 341 -19.40 -0.63 -11.56
CA GLU A 341 -19.38 -1.16 -12.92
C GLU A 341 -18.21 -2.10 -13.18
N ALA A 342 -17.02 -1.78 -12.65
CA ALA A 342 -15.85 -2.65 -12.75
C ALA A 342 -16.07 -3.98 -12.00
N LEU A 343 -16.74 -3.96 -10.83
CA LEU A 343 -17.14 -5.17 -10.10
C LEU A 343 -18.09 -6.06 -10.93
N GLU A 344 -19.08 -5.45 -11.56
CA GLU A 344 -20.01 -6.17 -12.44
C GLU A 344 -19.29 -6.74 -13.67
N ALA A 345 -18.38 -6.00 -14.27
CA ALA A 345 -17.55 -6.48 -15.38
C ALA A 345 -16.64 -7.65 -14.95
N GLN A 346 -16.06 -7.60 -13.73
CA GLN A 346 -15.30 -8.70 -13.15
C GLN A 346 -16.17 -9.94 -12.97
N ARG A 347 -17.36 -9.78 -12.38
CA ARG A 347 -18.32 -10.88 -12.19
C ARG A 347 -18.66 -11.59 -13.51
N ILE A 348 -18.93 -10.83 -14.56
CA ILE A 348 -19.20 -11.41 -15.88
C ILE A 348 -17.97 -12.05 -16.50
N ALA A 349 -16.78 -11.45 -16.33
CA ALA A 349 -15.54 -12.03 -16.82
C ALA A 349 -15.23 -13.39 -16.17
N GLN A 350 -15.49 -13.52 -14.86
CA GLN A 350 -15.36 -14.79 -14.13
C GLN A 350 -16.39 -15.82 -14.59
N LEU A 351 -17.67 -15.44 -14.74
CA LEU A 351 -18.73 -16.33 -15.21
C LEU A 351 -18.49 -16.85 -16.63
N THR A 352 -17.85 -16.06 -17.49
CA THR A 352 -17.57 -16.42 -18.90
C THR A 352 -16.13 -16.91 -19.10
N ASN A 353 -15.40 -17.21 -18.04
CA ASN A 353 -14.01 -17.69 -18.06
C ASN A 353 -13.15 -16.99 -19.12
N ARG A 354 -13.15 -15.64 -19.08
CA ARG A 354 -12.40 -14.82 -20.05
C ARG A 354 -10.93 -15.20 -20.08
N PRO A 355 -10.26 -15.14 -21.25
CA PRO A 355 -8.86 -15.49 -21.37
C PRO A 355 -7.95 -14.74 -20.41
N LEU A 356 -6.88 -15.39 -19.97
CA LEU A 356 -5.81 -14.74 -19.22
C LEU A 356 -5.22 -13.59 -20.05
N GLY A 357 -4.88 -12.48 -19.38
CA GLY A 357 -4.38 -11.29 -20.05
C GLY A 357 -5.45 -10.41 -20.68
N SER A 358 -6.75 -10.72 -20.49
CA SER A 358 -7.83 -9.92 -21.07
C SER A 358 -8.21 -8.72 -20.20
N VAL A 359 -8.70 -7.66 -20.89
CA VAL A 359 -9.40 -6.53 -20.26
C VAL A 359 -10.88 -6.64 -20.60
N THR A 360 -11.74 -6.66 -19.57
CA THR A 360 -13.20 -6.70 -19.73
C THR A 360 -13.79 -5.33 -19.39
N ARG A 361 -14.32 -4.63 -20.38
CA ARG A 361 -14.99 -3.33 -20.20
C ARG A 361 -16.46 -3.52 -19.86
N TYR A 362 -16.99 -2.77 -18.89
CA TYR A 362 -18.38 -2.84 -18.45
C TYR A 362 -19.36 -2.58 -19.60
N HIS A 363 -19.10 -1.56 -20.44
CA HIS A 363 -19.93 -1.28 -21.63
C HIS A 363 -20.22 -2.53 -22.47
N ASN A 364 -19.24 -3.38 -22.68
CA ASN A 364 -19.36 -4.58 -23.51
C ASN A 364 -20.13 -5.72 -22.85
N VAL A 365 -20.35 -5.65 -21.54
CA VAL A 365 -21.00 -6.70 -20.73
C VAL A 365 -22.20 -6.19 -19.94
N SER A 366 -22.56 -4.92 -20.05
CA SER A 366 -23.58 -4.25 -19.24
C SER A 366 -24.96 -4.95 -19.31
N LEU A 367 -25.41 -5.35 -20.50
CA LEU A 367 -26.65 -6.09 -20.63
C LEU A 367 -26.58 -7.45 -19.90
N ARG A 368 -25.46 -8.15 -20.00
CA ARG A 368 -25.23 -9.43 -19.30
C ARG A 368 -25.22 -9.20 -17.80
N ALA A 369 -24.55 -8.15 -17.34
CA ALA A 369 -24.48 -7.77 -15.93
C ALA A 369 -25.88 -7.52 -15.35
N LEU A 370 -26.67 -6.69 -16.02
CA LEU A 370 -28.04 -6.39 -15.60
C LEU A 370 -28.95 -7.61 -15.60
N ALA A 371 -28.91 -8.43 -16.67
CA ALA A 371 -29.81 -9.57 -16.85
C ALA A 371 -29.43 -10.76 -15.95
N THR A 372 -28.21 -10.83 -15.42
CA THR A 372 -27.73 -11.96 -14.62
C THR A 372 -27.60 -11.64 -13.14
N VAL A 373 -28.24 -10.58 -12.65
CA VAL A 373 -28.45 -10.34 -11.20
C VAL A 373 -29.19 -11.54 -10.59
N ASP A 374 -30.20 -12.06 -11.32
CA ASP A 374 -30.81 -13.35 -11.03
C ASP A 374 -30.56 -14.30 -12.21
N ILE A 375 -29.58 -15.16 -12.07
CA ILE A 375 -29.15 -16.08 -13.12
C ILE A 375 -30.20 -17.16 -13.42
N GLN A 376 -31.03 -17.53 -12.46
CA GLN A 376 -32.10 -18.50 -12.63
C GLN A 376 -33.21 -17.91 -13.51
N GLN A 377 -33.61 -16.68 -13.22
CA GLN A 377 -34.57 -15.96 -14.03
C GLN A 377 -34.05 -15.68 -15.45
N ALA A 378 -32.77 -15.34 -15.60
CA ALA A 378 -32.13 -15.19 -16.89
C ALA A 378 -32.21 -16.51 -17.71
N GLY A 379 -31.95 -17.65 -17.06
CA GLY A 379 -32.08 -18.96 -17.68
C GLY A 379 -33.50 -19.29 -18.11
N VAL A 380 -34.51 -18.99 -17.27
CA VAL A 380 -35.93 -19.16 -17.64
C VAL A 380 -36.30 -18.28 -18.85
N PHE A 381 -35.88 -17.02 -18.84
CA PHE A 381 -36.10 -16.09 -19.93
C PHE A 381 -35.50 -16.59 -21.26
N VAL A 382 -34.25 -17.01 -21.25
CA VAL A 382 -33.54 -17.53 -22.44
C VAL A 382 -34.28 -18.75 -23.02
N ARG A 383 -34.64 -19.73 -22.17
CA ARG A 383 -35.35 -20.92 -22.59
C ARG A 383 -36.72 -20.57 -23.23
N ARG A 384 -37.46 -19.63 -22.60
CA ARG A 384 -38.77 -19.20 -23.10
C ARG A 384 -38.68 -18.49 -24.43
N GLU A 385 -37.68 -17.60 -24.60
CA GLU A 385 -37.56 -16.81 -25.85
C GLU A 385 -36.95 -17.57 -27.01
N LEU A 386 -35.96 -18.43 -26.74
CA LEU A 386 -35.27 -19.18 -27.79
C LEU A 386 -35.92 -20.54 -28.10
N GLY A 387 -36.67 -21.12 -27.16
CA GLY A 387 -37.28 -22.43 -27.35
C GLY A 387 -36.26 -23.47 -27.84
N ARG A 388 -36.54 -24.15 -28.96
CA ARG A 388 -35.67 -25.15 -29.58
C ARG A 388 -34.36 -24.56 -30.12
N LEU A 389 -34.31 -23.27 -30.47
CA LEU A 389 -33.09 -22.59 -30.92
C LEU A 389 -32.06 -22.41 -29.76
N GLY A 390 -32.48 -22.57 -28.50
CA GLY A 390 -31.61 -22.54 -27.32
C GLY A 390 -30.89 -23.87 -27.02
N SER A 391 -31.06 -24.90 -27.88
CA SER A 391 -30.36 -26.19 -27.73
C SER A 391 -28.83 -26.04 -27.86
N THR A 392 -28.11 -26.91 -27.16
CA THR A 392 -26.63 -26.86 -27.08
C THR A 392 -25.93 -27.67 -28.19
N ASP A 393 -26.66 -28.30 -29.09
CA ASP A 393 -26.08 -29.00 -30.23
C ASP A 393 -25.39 -28.03 -31.22
N GLU A 394 -24.36 -28.51 -31.90
CA GLU A 394 -23.50 -27.71 -32.78
C GLU A 394 -24.28 -27.03 -33.94
N THR A 395 -25.27 -27.72 -34.49
CA THR A 395 -26.08 -27.17 -35.60
C THR A 395 -26.90 -25.99 -35.10
N THR A 396 -27.62 -26.16 -33.99
CA THR A 396 -28.44 -25.10 -33.38
C THR A 396 -27.61 -23.92 -32.91
N ARG A 397 -26.45 -24.16 -32.29
CA ARG A 397 -25.50 -23.09 -31.92
C ARG A 397 -25.07 -22.28 -33.16
N ARG A 398 -24.78 -22.93 -34.28
CA ARG A 398 -24.43 -22.25 -35.56
C ARG A 398 -25.57 -21.42 -36.11
N LEU A 399 -26.80 -21.90 -35.99
CA LEU A 399 -28.01 -21.13 -36.40
C LEU A 399 -28.17 -19.89 -35.50
N ALA A 400 -28.08 -20.06 -34.18
CA ALA A 400 -28.20 -18.98 -33.21
C ALA A 400 -27.10 -17.91 -33.43
N ALA A 401 -25.85 -18.31 -33.64
CA ALA A 401 -24.75 -17.41 -33.97
C ALA A 401 -24.97 -16.64 -35.27
N THR A 402 -25.50 -17.33 -36.31
CA THR A 402 -25.84 -16.68 -37.61
C THR A 402 -26.96 -15.66 -37.41
N LEU A 403 -27.99 -16.01 -36.66
CA LEU A 403 -29.12 -15.14 -36.35
C LEU A 403 -28.65 -13.91 -35.56
N ARG A 404 -27.82 -14.09 -34.53
CA ARG A 404 -27.25 -12.99 -33.78
C ARG A 404 -26.49 -12.01 -34.67
N THR A 405 -25.57 -12.53 -35.50
CA THR A 405 -24.82 -11.68 -36.45
C THR A 405 -25.78 -10.97 -37.44
N TYR A 406 -26.82 -11.64 -37.89
CA TYR A 406 -27.81 -11.04 -38.78
C TYR A 406 -28.56 -9.86 -38.13
N LEU A 407 -28.97 -10.02 -36.88
CA LEU A 407 -29.61 -8.96 -36.11
C LEU A 407 -28.63 -7.80 -35.82
N ASP A 408 -27.36 -8.10 -35.50
CA ASP A 408 -26.33 -7.10 -35.28
C ASP A 408 -26.01 -6.30 -36.54
N GLU A 409 -26.08 -6.93 -37.70
CA GLU A 409 -25.94 -6.29 -39.03
C GLU A 409 -27.23 -5.64 -39.54
N ASN A 410 -28.13 -5.27 -38.64
CA ASN A 410 -29.43 -4.65 -38.97
C ASN A 410 -30.21 -5.43 -40.05
N CYS A 411 -30.29 -6.74 -39.88
CA CYS A 411 -31.00 -7.66 -40.75
C CYS A 411 -30.51 -7.65 -42.22
N SER A 412 -29.23 -7.32 -42.46
CA SER A 412 -28.63 -7.31 -43.78
C SER A 412 -27.96 -8.64 -44.10
N ARG A 413 -28.53 -9.43 -45.04
CA ARG A 413 -27.95 -10.70 -45.49
C ARG A 413 -26.54 -10.54 -46.04
N GLY A 414 -26.30 -9.50 -46.86
CA GLY A 414 -25.01 -9.25 -47.49
C GLY A 414 -23.91 -8.90 -46.47
N ARG A 415 -24.21 -8.05 -45.47
CA ARG A 415 -23.25 -7.71 -44.40
C ARG A 415 -22.98 -8.93 -43.52
N THR A 416 -24.01 -9.68 -43.16
CA THR A 416 -23.89 -10.92 -42.40
C THR A 416 -23.04 -11.95 -43.12
N ALA A 417 -23.26 -12.14 -44.43
CA ALA A 417 -22.49 -13.06 -45.27
C ALA A 417 -20.99 -12.71 -45.27
N LYS A 418 -20.68 -11.42 -45.46
CA LYS A 418 -19.31 -10.91 -45.41
C LYS A 418 -18.65 -11.16 -44.02
N ARG A 419 -19.36 -10.87 -42.94
CA ARG A 419 -18.86 -11.03 -41.58
C ARG A 419 -18.63 -12.48 -41.16
N LEU A 420 -19.48 -13.40 -41.66
CA LEU A 420 -19.38 -14.83 -41.39
C LEU A 420 -18.56 -15.61 -42.44
N HIS A 421 -18.05 -14.93 -43.47
CA HIS A 421 -17.32 -15.53 -44.61
C HIS A 421 -18.10 -16.69 -45.27
N VAL A 422 -19.40 -16.49 -45.51
CA VAL A 422 -20.30 -17.44 -46.19
C VAL A 422 -21.06 -16.75 -47.32
N HIS A 423 -21.75 -17.53 -48.19
CA HIS A 423 -22.61 -16.98 -49.21
C HIS A 423 -23.93 -16.46 -48.64
N GLU A 424 -24.55 -15.44 -49.26
CA GLU A 424 -25.82 -14.86 -48.80
C GLU A 424 -26.97 -15.87 -48.76
N ASN A 425 -27.02 -16.82 -49.71
CA ASN A 425 -27.99 -17.90 -49.70
C ASN A 425 -27.86 -18.79 -48.44
N THR A 426 -26.64 -19.02 -47.97
CA THR A 426 -26.40 -19.76 -46.74
C THR A 426 -26.94 -19.01 -45.52
N VAL A 427 -26.78 -17.68 -45.47
CA VAL A 427 -27.40 -16.86 -44.44
C VAL A 427 -28.92 -16.95 -44.51
N ALA A 428 -29.52 -16.78 -45.69
CA ALA A 428 -30.96 -16.86 -45.86
C ALA A 428 -31.53 -18.22 -45.41
N TYR A 429 -30.83 -19.30 -45.76
CA TYR A 429 -31.21 -20.65 -45.35
C TYR A 429 -31.15 -20.83 -43.82
N ARG A 430 -30.07 -20.42 -43.20
CA ARG A 430 -29.90 -20.55 -41.74
C ARG A 430 -30.90 -19.67 -40.97
N ILE A 431 -31.24 -18.49 -41.46
CA ILE A 431 -32.23 -17.62 -40.82
C ILE A 431 -33.62 -18.27 -40.88
N ARG A 432 -34.02 -18.87 -42.03
CA ARG A 432 -35.29 -19.60 -42.14
C ARG A 432 -35.36 -20.78 -41.15
N GLN A 433 -34.27 -21.56 -41.04
CA GLN A 433 -34.21 -22.66 -40.07
C GLN A 433 -34.28 -22.14 -38.61
N ALA A 434 -33.69 -21.00 -38.33
CA ALA A 434 -33.78 -20.38 -37.00
C ALA A 434 -35.23 -19.94 -36.69
N GLU A 435 -35.97 -19.37 -37.66
CA GLU A 435 -37.39 -19.01 -37.49
C GLU A 435 -38.27 -20.25 -37.27
N GLU A 436 -37.98 -21.36 -37.96
CA GLU A 436 -38.68 -22.64 -37.75
C GLU A 436 -38.46 -23.18 -36.32
N LEU A 437 -37.23 -23.09 -35.79
CA LEU A 437 -36.92 -23.49 -34.42
C LEU A 437 -37.53 -22.55 -33.38
N LEU A 438 -37.60 -21.25 -33.67
CA LEU A 438 -38.25 -20.24 -32.83
C LEU A 438 -39.78 -20.37 -32.83
N GLY A 439 -40.38 -20.97 -33.87
CA GLY A 439 -41.83 -21.05 -34.09
C GLY A 439 -42.49 -19.70 -34.33
N ARG A 440 -41.73 -18.66 -34.68
CA ARG A 440 -42.22 -17.29 -34.93
C ARG A 440 -41.29 -16.52 -35.85
N SER A 441 -41.86 -15.48 -36.49
CA SER A 441 -41.08 -14.53 -37.31
C SER A 441 -40.21 -13.61 -36.46
N LEU A 442 -39.10 -13.14 -37.05
CA LEU A 442 -38.10 -12.31 -36.37
C LEU A 442 -38.56 -10.88 -36.11
N ASP A 443 -39.58 -10.39 -36.77
CA ASP A 443 -40.15 -9.05 -36.55
C ASP A 443 -40.91 -8.92 -35.23
N LYS A 444 -41.31 -10.04 -34.64
CA LYS A 444 -41.99 -10.09 -33.35
C LYS A 444 -40.99 -10.24 -32.20
N ARG A 445 -41.08 -9.35 -31.18
CA ARG A 445 -40.27 -9.41 -29.97
C ARG A 445 -38.76 -9.41 -30.25
N THR A 446 -38.31 -8.56 -31.17
CA THR A 446 -36.91 -8.49 -31.61
C THR A 446 -35.97 -8.11 -30.47
N LEU A 447 -36.39 -7.26 -29.52
CA LEU A 447 -35.60 -6.85 -28.38
C LEU A 447 -35.31 -8.03 -27.44
N GLU A 448 -36.36 -8.77 -27.10
CA GLU A 448 -36.27 -9.96 -26.23
C GLU A 448 -35.43 -11.05 -26.89
N LEU A 449 -35.58 -11.24 -28.22
CA LEU A 449 -34.78 -12.20 -28.97
C LEU A 449 -33.29 -11.83 -28.96
N ARG A 450 -32.94 -10.56 -29.17
CA ARG A 450 -31.56 -10.07 -29.09
C ARG A 450 -30.99 -10.27 -27.69
N ALA A 451 -31.74 -9.92 -26.64
CA ALA A 451 -31.35 -10.13 -25.25
C ALA A 451 -31.14 -11.62 -24.95
N ALA A 452 -32.06 -12.48 -25.35
CA ALA A 452 -31.96 -13.93 -25.15
C ALA A 452 -30.72 -14.53 -25.85
N LEU A 453 -30.44 -14.13 -27.09
CA LEU A 453 -29.24 -14.55 -27.83
C LEU A 453 -27.94 -14.05 -27.18
N ALA A 454 -27.93 -12.84 -26.59
CA ALA A 454 -26.78 -12.31 -25.91
C ALA A 454 -26.50 -13.03 -24.59
N LEU A 455 -27.55 -13.58 -23.94
CA LEU A 455 -27.45 -14.30 -22.66
C LEU A 455 -27.25 -15.81 -22.83
N ALA A 456 -27.60 -16.39 -23.98
CA ALA A 456 -27.58 -17.83 -24.20
C ALA A 456 -26.21 -18.47 -23.95
N GLU A 457 -25.13 -17.83 -24.39
CA GLU A 457 -23.76 -18.31 -24.17
C GLU A 457 -23.45 -18.37 -22.68
N LEU A 458 -23.81 -17.34 -21.91
CA LEU A 458 -23.58 -17.26 -20.51
C LEU A 458 -24.35 -18.33 -19.72
N VAL A 459 -25.61 -18.53 -20.07
CA VAL A 459 -26.48 -19.54 -19.43
C VAL A 459 -25.98 -20.97 -19.73
N ALA A 460 -25.42 -21.20 -20.93
CA ALA A 460 -24.89 -22.50 -21.32
C ALA A 460 -23.57 -22.88 -20.62
N GLU A 461 -22.77 -21.89 -20.21
CA GLU A 461 -21.48 -22.08 -19.54
C GLU A 461 -21.60 -22.34 -18.02
N LEU A 462 -22.81 -22.23 -17.45
CA LEU A 462 -23.02 -22.40 -16.02
C LEU A 462 -22.95 -23.87 -15.57
N PRO A 463 -22.15 -24.21 -14.56
CA PRO A 463 -22.10 -25.58 -14.06
C PRO A 463 -23.43 -25.98 -13.39
N GLY A 464 -24.07 -26.97 -13.89
CA GLY A 464 -24.95 -27.88 -13.12
C GLY A 464 -26.41 -27.55 -12.95
N SER A 465 -26.98 -26.40 -13.38
CA SER A 465 -28.41 -26.12 -13.13
C SER A 465 -29.30 -25.87 -14.33
N ALA A 466 -28.71 -25.55 -15.46
CA ALA A 466 -29.52 -25.23 -16.68
C ALA A 466 -29.57 -26.40 -17.67
N ALA A 467 -28.57 -27.25 -17.78
CA ALA A 467 -28.52 -28.38 -18.70
C ALA A 467 -29.43 -29.56 -18.26
N ALA A 468 -29.55 -29.84 -16.97
CA ALA A 468 -30.37 -30.92 -16.44
C ALA A 468 -31.91 -30.65 -16.64
N ALA A 469 -32.31 -29.38 -16.59
CA ALA A 469 -33.72 -29.01 -16.80
C ALA A 469 -34.15 -28.99 -18.29
N LEU A 470 -33.20 -29.10 -19.23
CA LEU A 470 -33.50 -29.15 -20.66
C LEU A 470 -33.91 -30.56 -21.12
N THR A 471 -33.53 -31.59 -20.38
CA THR A 471 -33.89 -32.99 -20.72
C THR A 471 -35.27 -33.40 -20.24
N ASP A 472 -35.81 -32.72 -19.19
CA ASP A 472 -37.06 -33.13 -18.57
C ASP A 472 -38.32 -32.47 -19.20
N ALA A 473 -38.16 -31.41 -20.00
CA ALA A 473 -39.30 -30.75 -20.70
C ALA A 473 -39.79 -31.47 -21.96
N GLY A 474 -39.12 -32.55 -22.36
CA GLY A 474 -39.51 -33.37 -23.53
C GLY A 474 -40.66 -34.37 -23.27
N SER A 475 -41.14 -34.54 -22.04
CA SER A 475 -42.08 -35.61 -21.67
C SER A 475 -43.52 -35.15 -21.28
N LEU A 476 -43.86 -33.88 -21.47
CA LEU A 476 -45.27 -33.45 -21.28
C LEU A 476 -46.07 -33.77 -22.57
N ARG A 477 -46.61 -34.98 -22.62
CA ARG A 477 -47.70 -35.35 -23.56
C ARG A 477 -48.92 -34.49 -23.23
N PRO A 478 -49.66 -34.00 -24.27
CA PRO A 478 -50.94 -33.36 -24.03
C PRO A 478 -51.91 -34.42 -23.48
N ALA A 479 -52.50 -34.13 -22.33
CA ALA A 479 -53.67 -34.86 -21.86
C ALA A 479 -54.86 -34.39 -22.70
N ASN A 480 -55.58 -35.38 -23.20
CA ASN A 480 -56.88 -35.27 -23.92
C ASN A 480 -57.90 -34.41 -23.21
#